data_4be4204ba25f097cc893c531e4aee70d
#
_entry.id   4be4204ba25f097cc893c531e4aee70d
#
_cell.length_a   1.000
_cell.length_b   1.000
_cell.length_c   1.000
_cell.angle_alpha   90.00
_cell.angle_beta   90.00
_cell.angle_gamma   90.00
#
_symmetry.space_group_name_H-M   'P 1'
#
loop_
_entity.id
_entity.type
_entity.pdbx_description
1 polymer ?
#
loop_
_entity_poly.entity_id
_entity_poly.type
_entity_poly.pdbx_seq_one_letter_code
_entity_poly.pdbx_strand_id
1 'polypeptide(L)'
;DYRPRARFPGKLAKTGVSLELELVETADVLADLGRNKGSRWIVGFALESDEYAHVNALRKLKEKNCDVIVLNRPTAIGSESNRIELIDAGGKTVAVYSGTKSDVASQLWTWIETTIVT
;
A
#
# COMPACT_ATOMS: atom_id res chain seq x y z
N ASP A 1 5.01 8.07 -1.78
CA ASP A 1 4.66 8.81 -2.99
C ASP A 1 5.49 10.08 -3.11
N TYR A 2 5.43 10.69 -4.29
CA TYR A 2 6.14 11.93 -4.61
C TYR A 2 5.18 12.97 -5.16
N ARG A 3 5.52 14.24 -4.96
CA ARG A 3 4.83 15.37 -5.56
C ARG A 3 5.84 16.36 -6.15
N PRO A 4 5.43 17.20 -7.12
CA PRO A 4 6.27 18.32 -7.52
C PRO A 4 6.61 19.21 -6.33
N ARG A 5 7.87 19.66 -6.24
CA ARG A 5 8.33 20.54 -5.17
C ARG A 5 7.60 21.86 -5.16
N ALA A 6 7.41 22.44 -6.34
CA ALA A 6 6.75 23.73 -6.51
C ALA A 6 5.62 23.63 -7.52
N ARG A 7 4.59 24.43 -7.29
CA ARG A 7 3.49 24.60 -8.22
C ARG A 7 3.80 25.79 -9.13
N PHE A 8 3.71 25.56 -10.45
CA PHE A 8 3.85 26.64 -11.41
C PHE A 8 2.50 27.35 -11.63
N PRO A 9 2.43 28.71 -11.47
CA PRO A 9 1.20 29.43 -11.70
C PRO A 9 0.96 29.57 -13.23
N GLY A 10 -0.12 29.00 -13.70
CA GLY A 10 -0.55 29.12 -15.08
C GLY A 10 -0.06 27.98 -15.99
N LYS A 11 -0.09 28.24 -17.29
CA LYS A 11 0.29 27.26 -18.33
C LYS A 11 1.79 27.36 -18.64
N LEU A 12 2.46 26.22 -18.62
CA LEU A 12 3.84 26.11 -19.12
C LEU A 12 3.86 26.14 -20.64
N ALA A 13 4.55 27.13 -21.22
CA ALA A 13 4.75 27.21 -22.66
C ALA A 13 5.90 26.29 -23.09
N LYS A 14 5.78 25.69 -24.27
CA LYS A 14 6.87 24.97 -24.92
C LYS A 14 7.96 25.96 -25.37
N THR A 15 9.19 25.72 -24.95
CA THR A 15 10.35 26.60 -25.29
C THR A 15 11.36 25.91 -26.19
N GLY A 16 11.12 24.66 -26.60
CA GLY A 16 12.04 23.87 -27.41
C GLY A 16 13.19 23.22 -26.63
N VAL A 17 13.26 23.44 -25.31
CA VAL A 17 14.23 22.81 -24.41
C VAL A 17 13.53 21.80 -23.49
N SER A 18 14.32 20.91 -22.89
CA SER A 18 13.82 19.96 -21.91
C SER A 18 13.32 20.66 -20.65
N LEU A 19 12.31 20.06 -20.02
CA LEU A 19 11.78 20.49 -18.72
C LEU A 19 12.24 19.51 -17.64
N GLU A 20 12.89 20.03 -16.60
CA GLU A 20 13.21 19.26 -15.41
C GLU A 20 12.16 19.49 -14.33
N LEU A 21 11.68 18.41 -13.73
CA LEU A 21 10.71 18.44 -12.66
C LEU A 21 11.31 17.85 -11.39
N GLU A 22 11.50 18.70 -10.38
CA GLU A 22 11.93 18.24 -9.06
C GLU A 22 10.77 17.67 -8.28
N LEU A 23 10.90 16.43 -7.84
CA LEU A 23 9.91 15.73 -7.02
C LEU A 23 10.42 15.59 -5.57
N VAL A 24 9.53 15.79 -4.63
CA VAL A 24 9.78 15.59 -3.19
C VAL A 24 8.80 14.57 -2.62
N GLU A 25 9.22 13.85 -1.59
CA GLU A 25 8.35 12.89 -0.91
C GLU A 25 7.12 13.58 -0.31
N THR A 26 5.97 12.92 -0.43
CA THR A 26 4.76 13.32 0.29
C THR A 26 4.81 12.83 1.73
N ALA A 27 3.94 13.37 2.59
CA ALA A 27 3.79 12.90 3.96
C ALA A 27 3.42 11.40 3.98
N ASP A 28 4.07 10.63 4.86
CA ASP A 28 3.76 9.22 5.06
C ASP A 28 2.61 9.08 6.08
N VAL A 29 1.40 9.10 5.55
CA VAL A 29 0.17 9.06 6.36
C VAL A 29 0.09 7.78 7.19
N LEU A 30 0.46 6.63 6.62
CA LEU A 30 0.43 5.35 7.32
C LEU A 30 1.40 5.32 8.50
N ALA A 31 2.62 5.85 8.30
CA ALA A 31 3.60 5.97 9.38
C ALA A 31 3.10 6.90 10.50
N ASP A 32 2.46 8.01 10.15
CA ASP A 32 1.89 8.94 11.12
C ASP A 32 0.77 8.29 11.94
N LEU A 33 -0.13 7.57 11.29
CA LEU A 33 -1.18 6.80 11.96
C LEU A 33 -0.60 5.73 12.88
N GLY A 34 0.45 5.04 12.45
CA GLY A 34 1.15 4.03 13.25
C GLY A 34 1.79 4.59 14.52
N ARG A 35 2.40 5.77 14.44
CA ARG A 35 2.97 6.45 15.61
C ARG A 35 1.91 6.86 16.63
N ASN A 36 0.72 7.18 16.18
CA ASN A 36 -0.39 7.67 17.01
C ASN A 36 -1.55 6.66 17.08
N LYS A 37 -1.23 5.38 16.97
CA LYS A 37 -2.21 4.30 16.82
C LYS A 37 -3.18 4.17 17.99
N GLY A 38 -2.68 4.19 19.23
CA GLY A 38 -3.48 3.89 20.41
C GLY A 38 -4.09 2.49 20.33
N SER A 39 -5.39 2.38 20.58
CA SER A 39 -6.15 1.11 20.49
C SER A 39 -6.71 0.81 19.10
N ARG A 40 -6.44 1.63 18.11
CA ARG A 40 -6.94 1.44 16.75
C ARG A 40 -6.19 0.34 16.01
N TRP A 41 -6.91 -0.35 15.14
CA TRP A 41 -6.30 -1.29 14.21
C TRP A 41 -5.86 -0.59 12.93
N ILE A 42 -4.70 -0.97 12.43
CA ILE A 42 -4.13 -0.46 11.19
C ILE A 42 -3.89 -1.62 10.25
N VAL A 43 -4.58 -1.60 9.12
CA VAL A 43 -4.34 -2.50 7.99
C VAL A 43 -3.62 -1.71 6.92
N GLY A 44 -2.35 -2.04 6.68
CA GLY A 44 -1.53 -1.42 5.65
C GLY A 44 -1.55 -2.20 4.35
N PHE A 45 -1.25 -1.53 3.25
CA PHE A 45 -1.10 -2.16 1.93
C PHE A 45 0.34 -2.04 1.44
N ALA A 46 0.88 -3.14 0.91
CA ALA A 46 2.19 -3.18 0.29
C ALA A 46 2.07 -3.75 -1.13
N LEU A 47 2.48 -2.98 -2.12
CA LEU A 47 2.61 -3.43 -3.50
C LEU A 47 4.08 -3.76 -3.75
N GLU A 48 4.38 -5.03 -3.94
CA GLU A 48 5.74 -5.54 -4.12
C GLU A 48 5.77 -6.54 -5.27
N SER A 49 6.77 -6.44 -6.14
CA SER A 49 6.81 -7.22 -7.39
C SER A 49 7.94 -8.22 -7.48
N ASP A 50 8.90 -8.18 -6.58
CA ASP A 50 10.12 -8.97 -6.67
C ASP A 50 10.17 -10.13 -5.64
N GLU A 51 11.29 -10.84 -5.64
CA GLU A 51 11.55 -11.96 -4.72
C GLU A 51 11.63 -11.53 -3.24
N TYR A 52 11.86 -10.25 -2.98
CA TYR A 52 11.91 -9.67 -1.64
C TYR A 52 10.56 -9.16 -1.14
N ALA A 53 9.48 -9.45 -1.86
CA ALA A 53 8.13 -8.95 -1.55
C ALA A 53 7.72 -9.20 -0.09
N HIS A 54 7.92 -10.41 0.41
CA HIS A 54 7.64 -10.75 1.82
C HIS A 54 8.51 -9.97 2.81
N VAL A 55 9.81 -9.90 2.55
CA VAL A 55 10.75 -9.15 3.40
C VAL A 55 10.38 -7.68 3.46
N ASN A 56 10.06 -7.08 2.32
CA ASN A 56 9.63 -5.69 2.23
C ASN A 56 8.29 -5.45 2.92
N ALA A 57 7.33 -6.36 2.75
CA ALA A 57 6.05 -6.27 3.44
C ALA A 57 6.20 -6.34 4.97
N LEU A 58 7.00 -7.28 5.48
CA LEU A 58 7.30 -7.41 6.91
C LEU A 58 8.01 -6.17 7.47
N ARG A 59 8.95 -5.60 6.72
CA ARG A 59 9.61 -4.36 7.10
C ARG A 59 8.60 -3.21 7.22
N LYS A 60 7.75 -3.03 6.23
CA LYS A 60 6.68 -2.01 6.24
C LYS A 60 5.71 -2.21 7.40
N LEU A 61 5.29 -3.45 7.65
CA LEU A 61 4.40 -3.79 8.76
C LEU A 61 4.97 -3.29 10.09
N LYS A 62 6.25 -3.55 10.35
CA LYS A 62 6.93 -3.13 11.58
C LYS A 62 7.17 -1.62 11.63
N GLU A 63 7.74 -1.04 10.58
CA GLU A 63 8.04 0.40 10.49
C GLU A 63 6.80 1.27 10.63
N LYS A 64 5.66 0.83 10.07
CA LYS A 64 4.39 1.56 10.09
C LYS A 64 3.50 1.17 11.27
N ASN A 65 3.94 0.25 12.12
CA ASN A 65 3.19 -0.26 13.27
C ASN A 65 1.78 -0.77 12.88
N CYS A 66 1.69 -1.50 11.78
CA CYS A 66 0.45 -2.12 11.32
C CYS A 66 0.14 -3.38 12.14
N ASP A 67 -1.14 -3.69 12.30
CA ASP A 67 -1.59 -4.99 12.83
C ASP A 67 -1.58 -6.07 11.77
N VAL A 68 -1.90 -5.65 10.54
CA VAL A 68 -1.91 -6.50 9.35
C VAL A 68 -1.35 -5.72 8.17
N ILE A 69 -0.56 -6.38 7.34
CA ILE A 69 -0.16 -5.89 6.03
C ILE A 69 -0.78 -6.74 4.93
N VAL A 70 -1.42 -6.10 3.97
CA VAL A 70 -1.95 -6.74 2.77
C VAL A 70 -0.89 -6.66 1.69
N LEU A 71 -0.23 -7.78 1.45
CA LEU A 71 0.76 -7.89 0.39
C LEU A 71 0.04 -8.17 -0.93
N ASN A 72 0.13 -7.22 -1.85
CA ASN A 72 -0.35 -7.33 -3.21
C ASN A 72 0.84 -7.46 -4.15
N ARG A 73 0.83 -8.51 -4.97
CA ARG A 73 1.80 -8.70 -6.05
C ARG A 73 1.13 -8.34 -7.36
N PRO A 74 1.63 -7.36 -8.12
CA PRO A 74 1.08 -7.06 -9.42
C PRO A 74 1.22 -8.32 -10.30
N THR A 75 0.10 -8.84 -10.77
CA THR A 75 0.07 -9.79 -11.87
C THR A 75 0.31 -9.02 -13.17
N ALA A 76 0.49 -9.72 -14.30
CA ALA A 76 0.77 -9.07 -15.58
C ALA A 76 -0.13 -7.84 -15.81
N ILE A 77 0.47 -6.75 -16.30
CA ILE A 77 -0.23 -5.49 -16.61
C ILE A 77 -1.47 -5.79 -17.48
N GLY A 78 -2.64 -5.31 -17.06
CA GLY A 78 -3.91 -5.54 -17.74
C GLY A 78 -4.68 -6.79 -17.28
N SER A 79 -4.17 -7.56 -16.32
CA SER A 79 -4.92 -8.65 -15.70
C SER A 79 -6.02 -8.10 -14.79
N GLU A 80 -7.25 -8.60 -14.96
CA GLU A 80 -8.36 -8.31 -14.04
C GLU A 80 -8.27 -9.12 -12.74
N SER A 81 -7.44 -10.17 -12.72
CA SER A 81 -7.24 -11.00 -11.55
C SER A 81 -6.20 -10.40 -10.61
N ASN A 82 -6.44 -10.55 -9.32
CA ASN A 82 -5.56 -10.11 -8.27
C ASN A 82 -5.36 -11.23 -7.24
N ARG A 83 -4.22 -11.21 -6.55
CA ARG A 83 -3.94 -12.09 -5.42
C ARG A 83 -3.30 -11.29 -4.32
N ILE A 84 -3.84 -11.43 -3.12
CA ILE A 84 -3.32 -10.78 -1.91
C ILE A 84 -3.00 -11.82 -0.84
N GLU A 85 -2.04 -11.49 0.01
CA GLU A 85 -1.70 -12.23 1.22
C GLU A 85 -1.84 -11.29 2.42
N LEU A 86 -2.51 -11.74 3.45
CA LEU A 86 -2.63 -11.03 4.71
C LEU A 86 -1.57 -11.55 5.68
N ILE A 87 -0.71 -10.65 6.16
CA ILE A 87 0.39 -10.99 7.07
C ILE A 87 0.13 -10.25 8.39
N ASP A 88 0.07 -10.99 9.49
CA ASP A 88 -0.19 -10.43 10.82
C ASP A 88 1.08 -9.79 11.43
N ALA A 89 0.91 -9.15 12.59
CA ALA A 89 1.99 -8.49 13.30
C ALA A 89 3.14 -9.43 13.73
N GLY A 90 2.88 -10.72 13.82
CA GLY A 90 3.87 -11.76 14.08
C GLY A 90 4.64 -12.22 12.83
N GLY A 91 4.27 -11.73 11.66
CA GLY A 91 4.88 -12.11 10.38
C GLY A 91 4.30 -13.37 9.75
N LYS A 92 3.17 -13.86 10.26
CA LYS A 92 2.50 -15.05 9.74
C LYS A 92 1.49 -14.67 8.67
N THR A 93 1.46 -15.41 7.56
CA THR A 93 0.38 -15.31 6.57
C THR A 93 -0.88 -15.96 7.16
N VAL A 94 -1.90 -15.15 7.41
CA VAL A 94 -3.16 -15.58 8.04
C VAL A 94 -4.28 -15.82 7.04
N ALA A 95 -4.18 -15.29 5.84
CA ALA A 95 -5.13 -15.52 4.75
C ALA A 95 -4.50 -15.24 3.39
N VAL A 96 -5.02 -15.88 2.35
CA VAL A 96 -4.68 -15.63 0.95
C VAL A 96 -5.98 -15.58 0.15
N TYR A 97 -6.15 -14.52 -0.64
CA TYR A 97 -7.33 -14.33 -1.47
C TYR A 97 -6.96 -14.08 -2.91
N SER A 98 -7.78 -14.60 -3.82
CA SER A 98 -7.59 -14.46 -5.27
C SER A 98 -8.94 -14.24 -5.95
N GLY A 99 -8.91 -13.61 -7.10
CA GLY A 99 -10.10 -13.34 -7.92
C GLY A 99 -10.05 -11.96 -8.56
N THR A 100 -11.19 -11.44 -8.94
CA THR A 100 -11.29 -10.05 -9.41
C THR A 100 -10.97 -9.09 -8.26
N LYS A 101 -10.68 -7.84 -8.57
CA LYS A 101 -10.46 -6.81 -7.52
C LYS A 101 -11.66 -6.70 -6.57
N SER A 102 -12.88 -6.83 -7.11
CA SER A 102 -14.11 -6.82 -6.32
C SER A 102 -14.21 -8.04 -5.39
N ASP A 103 -13.90 -9.23 -5.89
CA ASP A 103 -13.91 -10.46 -5.09
C ASP A 103 -12.91 -10.37 -3.94
N VAL A 104 -11.69 -9.97 -4.26
CA VAL A 104 -10.62 -9.81 -3.27
C VAL A 104 -10.98 -8.75 -2.22
N ALA A 105 -11.56 -7.63 -2.63
CA ALA A 105 -12.02 -6.59 -1.71
C ALA A 105 -13.12 -7.10 -0.77
N SER A 106 -14.07 -7.87 -1.28
CA SER A 106 -15.14 -8.46 -0.47
C SER A 106 -14.61 -9.48 0.53
N GLN A 107 -13.69 -10.34 0.11
CA GLN A 107 -13.04 -11.33 1.00
C GLN A 107 -12.23 -10.65 2.10
N LEU A 108 -11.46 -9.62 1.75
CA LEU A 108 -10.70 -8.83 2.72
C LEU A 108 -11.63 -8.16 3.73
N TRP A 109 -12.73 -7.57 3.27
CA TRP A 109 -13.70 -6.92 4.15
C TRP A 109 -14.35 -7.92 5.11
N THR A 110 -14.77 -9.08 4.62
CA THR A 110 -15.31 -10.15 5.47
C THR A 110 -14.30 -10.60 6.53
N TRP A 111 -13.02 -10.71 6.16
CA TRP A 111 -11.98 -11.05 7.12
C TRP A 111 -11.84 -9.96 8.21
N ILE A 112 -11.86 -8.69 7.83
CA ILE A 112 -11.80 -7.56 8.77
C ILE A 112 -13.01 -7.60 9.73
N GLU A 113 -14.21 -7.76 9.22
CA GLU A 113 -15.43 -7.83 10.03
C GLU A 113 -15.39 -8.97 11.05
N THR A 114 -14.96 -10.14 10.62
CA THR A 114 -14.94 -11.33 11.48
C THR A 114 -13.76 -11.36 12.46
N THR A 115 -12.66 -10.71 12.14
CA THR A 115 -11.42 -10.80 12.94
C THR A 115 -11.21 -9.57 13.83
N ILE A 116 -11.57 -8.39 13.35
CA ILE A 116 -11.28 -7.11 14.00
C ILE A 116 -12.52 -6.51 14.66
N VAL A 117 -13.64 -6.52 13.98
CA VAL A 117 -14.85 -5.80 14.41
C VAL A 117 -15.69 -6.60 15.39
N THR A 118 -15.58 -7.90 15.40
CA THR A 118 -16.19 -8.74 16.43
C THR A 118 -15.37 -8.70 17.72
#